data_a2d9ed6af1f2d959c76e9ccad76dcdc4
#
_entry.id   a2d9ed6af1f2d959c76e9ccad76dcdc4
#
_cell.length_a   1.000
_cell.length_b   1.000
_cell.length_c   1.000
_cell.angle_alpha   90.00
_cell.angle_beta   90.00
_cell.angle_gamma   90.00
#
_symmetry.space_group_name_H-M   'P 1'
#
loop_
_entity.id
_entity.type
_entity.pdbx_description
1 polymer ?
#
loop_
_entity_poly.entity_id
_entity_poly.type
_entity_poly.pdbx_seq_one_letter_code
_entity_poly.pdbx_strand_id
1 'polypeptide(L)'
;MKLKLSENIKKYRKEMNLTQEGLAEAVGAVSKWESGSTVPDIMTMMELADFFNVSMDILLGYNISSKNIKDISDRIIRLAENQKYVEAMSEAEKALVRYPTSFKIVRACAFLYAILYTVNGKEEDAKKSIALHEKALTLLSQNDDPNFNEFTIRMNIAKLKIVIDSDGALAEFNKINYLGIADIDIARLLYKKGETEEALDRYTKALIHNLLMDLDLSLNMSLAIVSRGTKKDFKEACDLIDRSIAYSDSASFGKNCYTSKFKVILLMMKALALSCLTEYESMKNTIDEAYALAKKYDANPNNSFRSFIKFWHAKEDFKPFASDDLGQSAVLGIDNLFESGLCSVQSNIEKNIVEVKKYWNSIRKL
;
A
#
# COMPACT_ATOMS: atom_id res chain seq x y z
N MET A 1 7.84 4.27 -39.85
CA MET A 1 6.80 4.95 -39.04
C MET A 1 5.60 5.12 -39.96
N LYS A 2 4.45 4.51 -39.63
CA LYS A 2 3.25 4.60 -40.47
C LYS A 2 2.26 5.49 -39.71
N LEU A 3 2.01 6.68 -40.27
CA LEU A 3 0.97 7.57 -39.71
C LEU A 3 -0.39 6.92 -39.93
N LYS A 4 -1.25 6.99 -38.91
CA LYS A 4 -2.63 6.46 -38.94
C LYS A 4 -3.66 7.57 -39.15
N LEU A 5 -3.22 8.72 -39.71
CA LEU A 5 -4.06 9.90 -39.87
C LEU A 5 -5.34 9.61 -40.64
N SER A 6 -5.25 8.95 -41.80
CA SER A 6 -6.41 8.60 -42.62
C SER A 6 -7.41 7.69 -41.89
N GLU A 7 -6.90 6.70 -41.17
CA GLU A 7 -7.73 5.79 -40.36
C GLU A 7 -8.42 6.53 -39.21
N ASN A 8 -7.70 7.45 -38.55
CA ASN A 8 -8.22 8.21 -37.41
C ASN A 8 -9.24 9.29 -37.85
N ILE A 9 -8.99 10.01 -38.96
CA ILE A 9 -10.00 10.94 -39.49
C ILE A 9 -11.32 10.18 -39.74
N LYS A 10 -11.24 9.05 -40.44
CA LYS A 10 -12.41 8.20 -40.71
C LYS A 10 -13.09 7.69 -39.46
N LYS A 11 -12.31 7.29 -38.44
CA LYS A 11 -12.81 6.81 -37.14
C LYS A 11 -13.56 7.90 -36.43
N TYR A 12 -12.96 9.07 -36.20
CA TYR A 12 -13.57 10.16 -35.43
C TYR A 12 -14.77 10.76 -36.13
N ARG A 13 -14.72 10.91 -37.45
CA ARG A 13 -15.90 11.32 -38.23
C ARG A 13 -17.08 10.40 -38.00
N LYS A 14 -16.87 9.07 -38.02
CA LYS A 14 -17.93 8.09 -37.82
C LYS A 14 -18.44 8.12 -36.36
N GLU A 15 -17.59 8.32 -35.40
CA GLU A 15 -17.97 8.47 -33.98
C GLU A 15 -18.86 9.69 -33.76
N MET A 16 -18.68 10.74 -34.55
CA MET A 16 -19.54 11.93 -34.55
C MET A 16 -20.78 11.79 -35.48
N ASN A 17 -20.99 10.62 -36.11
CA ASN A 17 -22.09 10.36 -37.07
C ASN A 17 -22.15 11.31 -38.25
N LEU A 18 -20.99 11.79 -38.70
CA LEU A 18 -20.88 12.68 -39.86
C LEU A 18 -20.64 11.92 -41.17
N THR A 19 -21.20 12.43 -42.31
CA THR A 19 -20.80 12.01 -43.65
C THR A 19 -19.48 12.63 -44.04
N GLN A 20 -18.85 12.17 -45.15
CA GLN A 20 -17.63 12.80 -45.65
C GLN A 20 -17.90 14.24 -46.10
N GLU A 21 -19.06 14.47 -46.74
CA GLU A 21 -19.52 15.80 -47.16
C GLU A 21 -19.77 16.70 -45.91
N GLY A 22 -20.43 16.18 -44.88
CA GLY A 22 -20.71 16.95 -43.68
C GLY A 22 -19.44 17.39 -42.92
N LEU A 23 -18.40 16.56 -42.91
CA LEU A 23 -17.13 16.99 -42.34
C LEU A 23 -16.37 17.93 -43.33
N ALA A 24 -16.49 17.71 -44.64
CA ALA A 24 -15.83 18.54 -45.67
C ALA A 24 -16.37 19.98 -45.68
N GLU A 25 -17.62 20.23 -45.34
CA GLU A 25 -18.17 21.58 -45.17
C GLU A 25 -17.44 22.39 -44.08
N ALA A 26 -16.93 21.71 -43.04
CA ALA A 26 -16.22 22.36 -41.96
C ALA A 26 -14.71 22.51 -42.22
N VAL A 27 -14.05 21.50 -42.84
CA VAL A 27 -12.59 21.41 -42.85
C VAL A 27 -11.97 21.12 -44.24
N GLY A 28 -12.76 20.88 -45.30
CA GLY A 28 -12.26 20.71 -46.69
C GLY A 28 -12.21 19.27 -47.20
N ALA A 29 -11.18 18.87 -47.95
CA ALA A 29 -11.12 17.68 -48.79
C ALA A 29 -11.01 16.30 -48.10
N VAL A 30 -11.97 15.97 -47.23
CA VAL A 30 -11.99 14.79 -46.37
C VAL A 30 -11.81 13.44 -47.09
N SER A 31 -12.48 13.27 -48.25
CA SER A 31 -12.41 12.01 -49.01
C SER A 31 -10.98 11.63 -49.46
N LYS A 32 -10.16 12.61 -49.81
CA LYS A 32 -8.76 12.39 -50.19
C LYS A 32 -7.89 12.07 -48.98
N TRP A 33 -8.21 12.61 -47.79
CA TRP A 33 -7.47 12.34 -46.56
C TRP A 33 -7.81 10.95 -46.04
N GLU A 34 -9.08 10.56 -46.00
CA GLU A 34 -9.51 9.22 -45.58
C GLU A 34 -9.00 8.10 -46.51
N SER A 35 -8.85 8.40 -47.83
CA SER A 35 -8.26 7.43 -48.74
C SER A 35 -6.72 7.38 -48.64
N GLY A 36 -6.10 8.34 -47.96
CA GLY A 36 -4.64 8.47 -47.87
C GLY A 36 -3.99 9.03 -49.16
N SER A 37 -4.80 9.53 -50.13
CA SER A 37 -4.29 10.08 -51.38
C SER A 37 -3.56 11.40 -51.16
N THR A 38 -3.97 12.17 -50.18
CA THR A 38 -3.32 13.43 -49.76
C THR A 38 -3.30 13.53 -48.25
N VAL A 39 -2.40 14.36 -47.74
CA VAL A 39 -2.33 14.68 -46.30
C VAL A 39 -2.77 16.14 -46.16
N PRO A 40 -3.63 16.49 -45.19
CA PRO A 40 -3.96 17.88 -44.87
C PRO A 40 -2.70 18.65 -44.47
N ASP A 41 -2.69 19.95 -44.69
CA ASP A 41 -1.65 20.82 -44.15
C ASP A 41 -1.76 20.92 -42.63
N ILE A 42 -0.72 21.49 -41.98
CA ILE A 42 -0.62 21.51 -40.53
C ILE A 42 -1.75 22.30 -39.85
N MET A 43 -2.22 23.37 -40.47
CA MET A 43 -3.31 24.19 -39.92
C MET A 43 -4.62 23.42 -39.97
N THR A 44 -4.93 22.79 -41.10
CA THR A 44 -6.09 21.91 -41.25
C THR A 44 -6.04 20.72 -40.32
N MET A 45 -4.86 20.16 -40.02
CA MET A 45 -4.72 19.10 -39.00
C MET A 45 -5.01 19.61 -37.60
N MET A 46 -4.63 20.83 -37.25
CA MET A 46 -4.98 21.45 -35.96
C MET A 46 -6.48 21.68 -35.86
N GLU A 47 -7.11 22.19 -36.92
CA GLU A 47 -8.58 22.37 -36.98
C GLU A 47 -9.33 21.05 -36.85
N LEU A 48 -8.85 19.96 -37.46
CA LEU A 48 -9.40 18.63 -37.31
C LEU A 48 -9.22 18.08 -35.89
N ALA A 49 -8.08 18.33 -35.26
CA ALA A 49 -7.83 17.90 -33.89
C ALA A 49 -8.77 18.60 -32.90
N ASP A 50 -8.93 19.91 -33.07
CA ASP A 50 -9.89 20.72 -32.29
C ASP A 50 -11.33 20.29 -32.56
N PHE A 51 -11.70 20.09 -33.81
CA PHE A 51 -13.05 19.66 -34.20
C PHE A 51 -13.43 18.31 -33.57
N PHE A 52 -12.49 17.36 -33.57
CA PHE A 52 -12.68 16.03 -32.93
C PHE A 52 -12.43 16.03 -31.43
N ASN A 53 -12.02 17.16 -30.84
CA ASN A 53 -11.63 17.29 -29.43
C ASN A 53 -10.56 16.25 -29.02
N VAL A 54 -9.53 16.09 -29.85
CA VAL A 54 -8.38 15.19 -29.61
C VAL A 54 -7.06 15.94 -29.79
N SER A 55 -5.97 15.42 -29.21
CA SER A 55 -4.65 16.00 -29.46
C SER A 55 -4.16 15.66 -30.88
N MET A 56 -3.27 16.50 -31.41
CA MET A 56 -2.59 16.26 -32.72
C MET A 56 -1.92 14.87 -32.76
N ASP A 57 -1.27 14.45 -31.68
CA ASP A 57 -0.62 13.14 -31.58
C ASP A 57 -1.62 12.00 -31.75
N ILE A 58 -2.78 12.12 -31.11
CA ILE A 58 -3.89 11.16 -31.21
C ILE A 58 -4.42 11.14 -32.65
N LEU A 59 -4.64 12.32 -33.27
CA LEU A 59 -5.13 12.43 -34.61
C LEU A 59 -4.16 11.82 -35.64
N LEU A 60 -2.87 12.09 -35.49
CA LEU A 60 -1.81 11.53 -36.33
C LEU A 60 -1.59 10.01 -36.10
N GLY A 61 -2.13 9.47 -35.03
CA GLY A 61 -1.80 8.13 -34.54
C GLY A 61 -0.31 8.02 -34.20
N TYR A 62 0.29 9.14 -33.82
CA TYR A 62 1.65 9.23 -33.37
C TYR A 62 1.73 8.73 -31.93
N ASN A 63 1.65 7.43 -31.78
CA ASN A 63 2.16 6.82 -30.57
C ASN A 63 3.68 6.84 -30.71
N ILE A 64 4.35 7.73 -30.01
CA ILE A 64 5.74 7.51 -29.58
C ILE A 64 5.68 6.10 -29.03
N SER A 65 6.31 5.16 -29.71
CA SER A 65 6.07 3.74 -29.48
C SER A 65 6.21 3.47 -27.97
N SER A 66 5.09 3.44 -27.26
CA SER A 66 5.01 3.17 -25.82
C SER A 66 5.76 1.87 -25.47
N LYS A 67 5.80 0.97 -26.43
CA LYS A 67 6.61 -0.24 -26.42
C LYS A 67 8.11 0.05 -26.38
N ASN A 68 8.61 1.00 -27.18
CA ASN A 68 10.04 1.34 -27.21
C ASN A 68 10.47 2.05 -25.91
N ILE A 69 9.66 2.98 -25.37
CA ILE A 69 9.95 3.67 -24.10
C ILE A 69 9.92 2.68 -22.94
N LYS A 70 8.92 1.80 -22.91
CA LYS A 70 8.83 0.75 -21.90
C LYS A 70 10.03 -0.20 -21.97
N ASP A 71 10.38 -0.69 -23.15
CA ASP A 71 11.51 -1.62 -23.33
C ASP A 71 12.85 -0.98 -22.89
N ILE A 72 13.04 0.32 -23.17
CA ILE A 72 14.24 1.08 -22.73
C ILE A 72 14.24 1.23 -21.21
N SER A 73 13.12 1.66 -20.61
CA SER A 73 13.03 1.83 -19.15
C SER A 73 13.25 0.51 -18.41
N ASP A 74 12.62 -0.58 -18.87
CA ASP A 74 12.77 -1.92 -18.30
C ASP A 74 14.20 -2.44 -18.47
N ARG A 75 14.87 -2.10 -19.57
CA ARG A 75 16.27 -2.46 -19.82
C ARG A 75 17.21 -1.75 -18.85
N ILE A 76 17.02 -0.44 -18.62
CA ILE A 76 17.81 0.32 -17.65
C ILE A 76 17.69 -0.32 -16.27
N ILE A 77 16.46 -0.62 -15.83
CA ILE A 77 16.20 -1.25 -14.51
C ILE A 77 16.88 -2.62 -14.44
N ARG A 78 16.66 -3.49 -15.43
CA ARG A 78 17.29 -4.83 -15.44
C ARG A 78 18.82 -4.78 -15.44
N LEU A 79 19.42 -3.84 -16.17
CA LEU A 79 20.87 -3.66 -16.14
C LEU A 79 21.36 -3.24 -14.76
N ALA A 80 20.65 -2.33 -14.09
CA ALA A 80 20.96 -1.89 -12.73
C ALA A 80 20.83 -3.04 -11.72
N GLU A 81 19.75 -3.81 -11.76
CA GLU A 81 19.50 -4.96 -10.89
C GLU A 81 20.54 -6.09 -11.09
N ASN A 82 21.01 -6.28 -12.32
CA ASN A 82 22.05 -7.23 -12.65
C ASN A 82 23.49 -6.67 -12.48
N GLN A 83 23.64 -5.52 -11.79
CA GLN A 83 24.92 -4.89 -11.47
C GLN A 83 25.76 -4.46 -12.71
N LYS A 84 25.13 -4.36 -13.87
CA LYS A 84 25.75 -3.88 -15.11
C LYS A 84 25.69 -2.35 -15.19
N TYR A 85 26.28 -1.69 -14.19
CA TYR A 85 26.12 -0.26 -13.97
C TYR A 85 26.64 0.61 -15.12
N VAL A 86 27.77 0.26 -15.73
CA VAL A 86 28.34 1.02 -16.86
C VAL A 86 27.39 1.02 -18.07
N GLU A 87 26.84 -0.16 -18.39
CA GLU A 87 25.87 -0.31 -19.48
C GLU A 87 24.56 0.44 -19.13
N ALA A 88 24.09 0.31 -17.89
CA ALA A 88 22.89 1.01 -17.40
C ALA A 88 23.02 2.53 -17.49
N MET A 89 24.16 3.09 -17.09
CA MET A 89 24.44 4.53 -17.17
C MET A 89 24.46 5.02 -18.63
N SER A 90 25.17 4.30 -19.52
CA SER A 90 25.20 4.67 -20.95
C SER A 90 23.82 4.65 -21.59
N GLU A 91 22.98 3.66 -21.26
CA GLU A 91 21.61 3.57 -21.76
C GLU A 91 20.73 4.70 -21.18
N ALA A 92 20.85 4.98 -19.88
CA ALA A 92 20.10 6.03 -19.17
C ALA A 92 20.42 7.42 -19.72
N GLU A 93 21.68 7.74 -19.97
CA GLU A 93 22.08 9.04 -20.54
C GLU A 93 21.48 9.27 -21.93
N LYS A 94 21.56 8.25 -22.80
CA LYS A 94 20.94 8.32 -24.14
C LYS A 94 19.42 8.46 -24.04
N ALA A 95 18.80 7.73 -23.11
CA ALA A 95 17.35 7.76 -22.92
C ALA A 95 16.87 9.12 -22.40
N LEU A 96 17.59 9.73 -21.44
CA LEU A 96 17.26 11.07 -20.92
C LEU A 96 17.38 12.17 -21.96
N VAL A 97 18.38 12.08 -22.86
CA VAL A 97 18.52 13.02 -23.98
C VAL A 97 17.37 12.87 -24.97
N ARG A 98 16.97 11.64 -25.26
CA ARG A 98 15.93 11.35 -26.27
C ARG A 98 14.52 11.57 -25.76
N TYR A 99 14.27 11.27 -24.49
CA TYR A 99 12.95 11.29 -23.85
C TYR A 99 12.95 12.03 -22.52
N PRO A 100 13.36 13.30 -22.47
CA PRO A 100 13.58 14.05 -21.24
C PRO A 100 12.31 14.28 -20.41
N THR A 101 11.14 14.18 -21.04
CA THR A 101 9.81 14.40 -20.43
C THR A 101 8.99 13.12 -20.30
N SER A 102 9.60 11.96 -20.46
CA SER A 102 8.93 10.68 -20.27
C SER A 102 9.03 10.24 -18.81
N PHE A 103 7.90 10.11 -18.12
CA PHE A 103 7.85 9.62 -16.75
C PHE A 103 8.59 8.29 -16.58
N LYS A 104 8.35 7.30 -17.46
CA LYS A 104 8.97 5.97 -17.39
C LYS A 104 10.50 6.02 -17.46
N ILE A 105 11.04 6.85 -18.36
CA ILE A 105 12.50 7.01 -18.50
C ILE A 105 13.08 7.74 -17.29
N VAL A 106 12.47 8.87 -16.88
CA VAL A 106 12.94 9.66 -15.74
C VAL A 106 12.94 8.82 -14.47
N ARG A 107 11.86 8.04 -14.23
CA ARG A 107 11.77 7.11 -13.11
C ARG A 107 12.85 6.02 -13.15
N ALA A 108 13.05 5.37 -14.28
CA ALA A 108 14.07 4.32 -14.42
C ALA A 108 15.49 4.85 -14.18
N CYS A 109 15.78 6.06 -14.65
CA CYS A 109 17.05 6.71 -14.39
C CYS A 109 17.20 7.14 -12.94
N ALA A 110 16.14 7.65 -12.30
CA ALA A 110 16.14 7.97 -10.87
C ALA A 110 16.47 6.74 -10.03
N PHE A 111 15.85 5.60 -10.33
CA PHE A 111 16.11 4.32 -9.69
C PHE A 111 17.58 3.87 -9.88
N LEU A 112 18.12 3.94 -11.10
CA LEU A 112 19.52 3.61 -11.37
C LEU A 112 20.48 4.43 -10.49
N TYR A 113 20.30 5.76 -10.44
CA TYR A 113 21.18 6.63 -9.64
C TYR A 113 21.02 6.42 -8.14
N ALA A 114 19.83 6.01 -7.66
CA ALA A 114 19.64 5.58 -6.27
C ALA A 114 20.44 4.31 -5.95
N ILE A 115 20.45 3.32 -6.86
CA ILE A 115 21.26 2.10 -6.71
C ILE A 115 22.75 2.46 -6.72
N LEU A 116 23.20 3.27 -7.69
CA LEU A 116 24.60 3.69 -7.77
C LEU A 116 25.07 4.34 -6.47
N TYR A 117 24.26 5.24 -5.89
CA TYR A 117 24.55 5.82 -4.60
C TYR A 117 24.68 4.76 -3.51
N THR A 118 23.78 3.78 -3.45
CA THR A 118 23.81 2.71 -2.46
C THR A 118 25.09 1.86 -2.58
N VAL A 119 25.59 1.66 -3.81
CA VAL A 119 26.76 0.83 -4.09
C VAL A 119 28.09 1.57 -3.84
N ASN A 120 28.17 2.82 -4.25
CA ASN A 120 29.45 3.56 -4.27
C ASN A 120 29.54 4.72 -3.25
N GLY A 121 28.43 5.10 -2.61
CA GLY A 121 28.33 6.17 -1.63
C GLY A 121 28.54 7.60 -2.18
N LYS A 122 28.56 7.78 -3.51
CA LYS A 122 28.81 9.08 -4.13
C LYS A 122 27.61 10.01 -4.00
N GLU A 123 27.75 11.11 -3.29
CA GLU A 123 26.67 12.10 -3.13
C GLU A 123 26.13 12.65 -4.47
N GLU A 124 26.97 12.70 -5.50
CA GLU A 124 26.57 13.15 -6.84
C GLU A 124 25.47 12.26 -7.43
N ASP A 125 25.56 10.93 -7.24
CA ASP A 125 24.54 9.99 -7.68
C ASP A 125 23.23 10.19 -6.90
N ALA A 126 23.32 10.43 -5.59
CA ALA A 126 22.14 10.74 -4.79
C ALA A 126 21.49 12.07 -5.22
N LYS A 127 22.27 13.13 -5.43
CA LYS A 127 21.78 14.43 -5.92
C LYS A 127 21.09 14.28 -7.28
N LYS A 128 21.70 13.52 -8.19
CA LYS A 128 21.13 13.24 -9.51
C LYS A 128 19.84 12.43 -9.43
N SER A 129 19.79 11.44 -8.54
CA SER A 129 18.58 10.66 -8.28
C SER A 129 17.46 11.54 -7.70
N ILE A 130 17.74 12.39 -6.73
CA ILE A 130 16.76 13.33 -6.15
C ILE A 130 16.19 14.25 -7.24
N ALA A 131 17.03 14.88 -8.04
CA ALA A 131 16.59 15.76 -9.12
C ALA A 131 15.68 15.03 -10.15
N LEU A 132 16.01 13.78 -10.46
CA LEU A 132 15.18 12.95 -11.35
C LEU A 132 13.87 12.54 -10.69
N HIS A 133 13.84 12.25 -9.38
CA HIS A 133 12.60 11.97 -8.65
C HIS A 133 11.71 13.23 -8.56
N GLU A 134 12.29 14.41 -8.31
CA GLU A 134 11.55 15.67 -8.32
C GLU A 134 10.96 15.96 -9.71
N LYS A 135 11.71 15.68 -10.77
CA LYS A 135 11.20 15.75 -12.14
C LYS A 135 10.08 14.73 -12.39
N ALA A 136 10.20 13.50 -11.84
CA ALA A 136 9.15 12.48 -11.97
C ALA A 136 7.84 12.94 -11.33
N LEU A 137 7.87 13.68 -10.22
CA LEU A 137 6.67 14.28 -9.61
C LEU A 137 5.93 15.20 -10.58
N THR A 138 6.64 16.00 -11.38
CA THR A 138 6.02 16.89 -12.38
C THR A 138 5.41 16.14 -13.57
N LEU A 139 5.80 14.89 -13.77
CA LEU A 139 5.34 14.03 -14.86
C LEU A 139 4.37 12.94 -14.39
N LEU A 140 3.91 13.00 -13.14
CA LEU A 140 3.14 11.92 -12.49
C LEU A 140 1.82 11.62 -13.20
N SER A 141 1.23 12.59 -13.91
CA SER A 141 0.03 12.38 -14.74
C SER A 141 0.22 11.35 -15.88
N GLN A 142 1.46 11.04 -16.25
CA GLN A 142 1.79 10.01 -17.25
C GLN A 142 1.95 8.61 -16.64
N ASN A 143 1.84 8.50 -15.30
CA ASN A 143 2.05 7.23 -14.62
C ASN A 143 0.84 6.31 -14.80
N ASP A 144 1.11 5.07 -15.20
CA ASP A 144 0.13 3.99 -15.35
C ASP A 144 0.34 2.83 -14.37
N ASP A 145 1.31 2.96 -13.44
CA ASP A 145 1.62 1.96 -12.40
C ASP A 145 0.98 2.38 -11.06
N PRO A 146 -0.09 1.73 -10.59
CA PRO A 146 -0.76 2.10 -9.35
C PRO A 146 0.12 1.94 -8.09
N ASN A 147 1.15 1.10 -8.16
CA ASN A 147 2.06 0.86 -7.05
C ASN A 147 3.15 1.93 -6.92
N PHE A 148 3.28 2.81 -7.91
CA PHE A 148 4.28 3.86 -7.91
C PHE A 148 3.58 5.23 -8.01
N ASN A 149 3.42 5.91 -6.90
CA ASN A 149 2.66 7.14 -6.75
C ASN A 149 3.49 8.27 -6.12
N GLU A 150 2.89 9.41 -5.87
CA GLU A 150 3.56 10.56 -5.24
C GLU A 150 4.22 10.19 -3.91
N PHE A 151 3.56 9.38 -3.09
CA PHE A 151 4.10 8.92 -1.81
C PHE A 151 5.42 8.15 -1.99
N THR A 152 5.46 7.18 -2.93
CA THR A 152 6.68 6.38 -3.17
C THR A 152 7.83 7.23 -3.70
N ILE A 153 7.55 8.21 -4.54
CA ILE A 153 8.58 9.14 -5.06
C ILE A 153 9.12 10.01 -3.92
N ARG A 154 8.26 10.62 -3.10
CA ARG A 154 8.66 11.45 -1.96
C ARG A 154 9.42 10.65 -0.90
N MET A 155 9.02 9.40 -0.66
CA MET A 155 9.73 8.49 0.23
C MET A 155 11.17 8.24 -0.27
N ASN A 156 11.35 8.03 -1.56
CA ASN A 156 12.68 7.86 -2.15
C ASN A 156 13.53 9.14 -2.03
N ILE A 157 12.94 10.31 -2.30
CA ILE A 157 13.62 11.61 -2.10
C ILE A 157 14.04 11.76 -0.64
N ALA A 158 13.13 11.52 0.31
CA ALA A 158 13.42 11.64 1.74
C ALA A 158 14.58 10.72 2.18
N LYS A 159 14.55 9.46 1.74
CA LYS A 159 15.63 8.49 2.06
C LYS A 159 16.98 8.90 1.49
N LEU A 160 17.02 9.41 0.27
CA LEU A 160 18.26 9.90 -0.35
C LEU A 160 18.78 11.15 0.35
N LYS A 161 17.90 12.05 0.83
CA LYS A 161 18.27 13.25 1.59
C LYS A 161 18.86 12.97 2.97
N ILE A 162 18.62 11.80 3.58
CA ILE A 162 19.11 11.46 4.94
C ILE A 162 20.60 11.79 5.14
N VAL A 163 21.40 11.60 4.11
CA VAL A 163 22.87 11.77 4.19
C VAL A 163 23.31 13.15 3.69
N ILE A 164 22.60 13.72 2.73
CA ILE A 164 23.00 14.97 2.05
C ILE A 164 22.43 16.19 2.76
N ASP A 165 21.19 16.09 3.22
CA ASP A 165 20.40 17.18 3.79
C ASP A 165 19.41 16.59 4.80
N SER A 166 19.87 16.38 6.03
CA SER A 166 19.06 15.76 7.08
C SER A 166 17.81 16.58 7.45
N ASP A 167 17.87 17.91 7.35
CA ASP A 167 16.72 18.78 7.60
C ASP A 167 15.70 18.69 6.47
N GLY A 168 16.16 18.69 5.24
CA GLY A 168 15.31 18.43 4.08
C GLY A 168 14.71 17.02 4.09
N ALA A 169 15.45 16.01 4.56
CA ALA A 169 14.91 14.66 4.75
C ALA A 169 13.77 14.65 5.79
N LEU A 170 13.99 15.29 6.93
CA LEU A 170 12.99 15.40 8.01
C LEU A 170 11.74 16.12 7.51
N ALA A 171 11.90 17.19 6.74
CA ALA A 171 10.78 17.92 6.14
C ALA A 171 9.98 17.06 5.15
N GLU A 172 10.64 16.27 4.30
CA GLU A 172 9.98 15.37 3.36
C GLU A 172 9.27 14.22 4.08
N PHE A 173 9.92 13.58 5.07
CA PHE A 173 9.27 12.53 5.86
C PHE A 173 8.02 13.05 6.59
N ASN A 174 8.06 14.24 7.18
CA ASN A 174 6.89 14.83 7.84
C ASN A 174 5.72 15.09 6.88
N LYS A 175 5.99 15.44 5.60
CA LYS A 175 4.93 15.62 4.58
C LYS A 175 4.19 14.32 4.24
N ILE A 176 4.89 13.20 4.32
CA ILE A 176 4.36 11.87 3.94
C ILE A 176 4.07 10.98 5.14
N ASN A 177 4.25 11.48 6.37
CA ASN A 177 4.05 10.70 7.60
C ASN A 177 2.57 10.45 7.89
N TYR A 178 1.85 9.88 6.94
CA TYR A 178 0.47 9.52 7.13
C TYR A 178 0.36 8.28 8.02
N LEU A 179 -0.43 8.35 9.07
CA LEU A 179 -0.61 7.27 10.06
C LEU A 179 0.71 6.78 10.71
N GLY A 180 1.77 7.61 10.73
CA GLY A 180 3.02 7.25 11.39
C GLY A 180 3.96 6.36 10.56
N ILE A 181 3.71 6.20 9.25
CA ILE A 181 4.49 5.32 8.37
C ILE A 181 5.99 5.70 8.30
N ALA A 182 6.32 6.96 8.52
CA ALA A 182 7.68 7.47 8.53
C ALA A 182 8.24 7.72 9.95
N ASP A 183 7.51 7.37 11.01
CA ASP A 183 7.94 7.66 12.39
C ASP A 183 9.30 7.06 12.74
N ILE A 184 9.64 5.88 12.22
CA ILE A 184 10.96 5.25 12.46
C ILE A 184 12.09 6.06 11.79
N ASP A 185 11.89 6.53 10.56
CA ASP A 185 12.89 7.30 9.84
C ASP A 185 13.05 8.70 10.45
N ILE A 186 11.93 9.34 10.83
CA ILE A 186 11.91 10.62 11.57
C ILE A 186 12.65 10.46 12.89
N ALA A 187 12.33 9.45 13.69
CA ALA A 187 12.96 9.18 14.97
C ALA A 187 14.49 9.00 14.84
N ARG A 188 14.92 8.27 13.81
CA ARG A 188 16.35 8.05 13.53
C ARG A 188 17.06 9.38 13.23
N LEU A 189 16.44 10.28 12.47
CA LEU A 189 16.98 11.59 12.17
C LEU A 189 17.05 12.49 13.40
N LEU A 190 15.98 12.54 14.21
CA LEU A 190 15.93 13.27 15.46
C LEU A 190 17.00 12.78 16.44
N TYR A 191 17.17 11.47 16.59
CA TYR A 191 18.21 10.89 17.43
C TYR A 191 19.62 11.31 16.97
N LYS A 192 19.91 11.30 15.66
CA LYS A 192 21.19 11.76 15.10
C LYS A 192 21.45 13.25 15.38
N LYS A 193 20.40 14.05 15.52
CA LYS A 193 20.48 15.48 15.86
C LYS A 193 20.62 15.74 17.38
N GLY A 194 20.57 14.68 18.21
CA GLY A 194 20.61 14.80 19.65
C GLY A 194 19.23 15.06 20.29
N GLU A 195 18.17 15.08 19.51
CA GLU A 195 16.78 15.28 19.97
C GLU A 195 16.20 13.94 20.47
N THR A 196 16.79 13.39 21.53
CA THR A 196 16.54 12.02 22.02
C THR A 196 15.10 11.84 22.49
N GLU A 197 14.53 12.78 23.22
CA GLU A 197 13.16 12.66 23.76
C GLU A 197 12.12 12.69 22.63
N GLU A 198 12.30 13.51 21.61
CA GLU A 198 11.44 13.55 20.44
C GLU A 198 11.57 12.25 19.61
N ALA A 199 12.79 11.71 19.52
CA ALA A 199 13.02 10.42 18.87
C ALA A 199 12.31 9.29 19.60
N LEU A 200 12.36 9.25 20.94
CA LEU A 200 11.69 8.25 21.77
C LEU A 200 10.17 8.36 21.66
N ASP A 201 9.61 9.56 21.59
CA ASP A 201 8.19 9.80 21.31
C ASP A 201 7.78 9.13 19.98
N ARG A 202 8.55 9.37 18.92
CA ARG A 202 8.28 8.79 17.59
C ARG A 202 8.45 7.27 17.56
N TYR A 203 9.51 6.74 18.19
CA TYR A 203 9.70 5.29 18.30
C TYR A 203 8.56 4.61 19.06
N THR A 204 8.06 5.24 20.13
CA THR A 204 6.91 4.71 20.88
C THR A 204 5.66 4.67 20.00
N LYS A 205 5.37 5.73 19.25
CA LYS A 205 4.24 5.78 18.30
C LYS A 205 4.33 4.67 17.27
N ALA A 206 5.51 4.47 16.67
CA ALA A 206 5.75 3.38 15.72
C ALA A 206 5.58 1.99 16.37
N LEU A 207 6.08 1.81 17.61
CA LEU A 207 5.93 0.54 18.33
C LEU A 207 4.46 0.19 18.58
N ILE A 208 3.68 1.15 19.04
CA ILE A 208 2.24 0.95 19.30
C ILE A 208 1.49 0.69 18.00
N HIS A 209 1.79 1.44 16.94
CA HIS A 209 1.18 1.23 15.64
C HIS A 209 1.44 -0.20 15.13
N ASN A 210 2.70 -0.66 15.19
CA ASN A 210 3.06 -2.01 14.76
C ASN A 210 2.35 -3.08 15.60
N LEU A 211 2.23 -2.89 16.91
CA LEU A 211 1.52 -3.81 17.80
C LEU A 211 0.04 -3.95 17.40
N LEU A 212 -0.64 -2.82 17.20
CA LEU A 212 -2.05 -2.81 16.82
C LEU A 212 -2.28 -3.40 15.43
N MET A 213 -1.41 -3.07 14.48
CA MET A 213 -1.45 -3.65 13.13
C MET A 213 -1.20 -5.16 13.14
N ASP A 214 -0.30 -5.67 13.99
CA ASP A 214 -0.07 -7.12 14.12
C ASP A 214 -1.30 -7.86 14.65
N LEU A 215 -1.97 -7.30 15.64
CA LEU A 215 -3.19 -7.87 16.22
C LEU A 215 -4.31 -7.97 15.18
N ASP A 216 -4.57 -6.87 14.46
CA ASP A 216 -5.62 -6.80 13.43
C ASP A 216 -5.28 -7.70 12.23
N LEU A 217 -4.04 -7.64 11.74
CA LEU A 217 -3.55 -8.50 10.66
C LEU A 217 -3.72 -9.98 11.02
N SER A 218 -3.30 -10.37 12.23
CA SER A 218 -3.34 -11.78 12.66
C SER A 218 -4.75 -12.30 12.79
N LEU A 219 -5.69 -11.48 13.26
CA LEU A 219 -7.11 -11.81 13.32
C LEU A 219 -7.67 -12.05 11.90
N ASN A 220 -7.54 -11.05 11.02
CA ASN A 220 -8.14 -11.11 9.69
C ASN A 220 -7.48 -12.17 8.79
N MET A 221 -6.15 -12.32 8.88
CA MET A 221 -5.43 -13.35 8.15
C MET A 221 -5.79 -14.76 8.62
N SER A 222 -5.95 -14.96 9.95
CA SER A 222 -6.38 -16.25 10.50
C SER A 222 -7.77 -16.64 10.00
N LEU A 223 -8.70 -15.68 9.95
CA LEU A 223 -10.03 -15.91 9.40
C LEU A 223 -9.99 -16.32 7.92
N ALA A 224 -9.18 -15.63 7.13
CA ALA A 224 -8.97 -15.96 5.71
C ALA A 224 -8.32 -17.34 5.53
N ILE A 225 -7.35 -17.71 6.37
CA ILE A 225 -6.70 -19.03 6.35
C ILE A 225 -7.71 -20.13 6.71
N VAL A 226 -8.48 -19.97 7.78
CA VAL A 226 -9.50 -20.95 8.20
C VAL A 226 -10.55 -21.17 7.11
N SER A 227 -10.90 -20.14 6.35
CA SER A 227 -11.89 -20.24 5.25
C SER A 227 -11.44 -21.16 4.11
N ARG A 228 -10.15 -21.48 3.97
CA ARG A 228 -9.64 -22.44 2.97
C ARG A 228 -9.98 -23.89 3.29
N GLY A 229 -10.25 -24.21 4.55
CA GLY A 229 -10.93 -25.43 4.97
C GLY A 229 -10.07 -26.70 5.06
N THR A 230 -8.73 -26.62 5.02
CA THR A 230 -7.88 -27.81 5.18
C THR A 230 -7.32 -27.94 6.59
N LYS A 231 -6.97 -29.17 7.02
CA LYS A 231 -6.31 -29.38 8.33
C LYS A 231 -5.01 -28.61 8.48
N LYS A 232 -4.28 -28.43 7.37
CA LYS A 232 -3.04 -27.64 7.37
C LYS A 232 -3.34 -26.17 7.65
N ASP A 233 -4.37 -25.64 7.00
CA ASP A 233 -4.78 -24.24 7.18
C ASP A 233 -5.25 -23.98 8.62
N PHE A 234 -6.02 -24.87 9.21
CA PHE A 234 -6.46 -24.72 10.61
C PHE A 234 -5.27 -24.68 11.61
N LYS A 235 -4.24 -25.50 11.39
CA LYS A 235 -3.02 -25.46 12.19
C LYS A 235 -2.25 -24.17 11.97
N GLU A 236 -2.08 -23.74 10.72
CA GLU A 236 -1.43 -22.48 10.36
C GLU A 236 -2.12 -21.28 11.03
N ALA A 237 -3.44 -21.27 11.09
CA ALA A 237 -4.20 -20.23 11.79
C ALA A 237 -3.93 -20.24 13.30
N CYS A 238 -3.87 -21.43 13.94
CA CYS A 238 -3.50 -21.53 15.36
C CYS A 238 -2.10 -20.98 15.61
N ASP A 239 -1.12 -21.37 14.81
CA ASP A 239 0.27 -20.93 14.93
C ASP A 239 0.40 -19.40 14.78
N LEU A 240 -0.32 -18.81 13.81
CA LEU A 240 -0.35 -17.36 13.58
C LEU A 240 -0.92 -16.62 14.79
N ILE A 241 -2.03 -17.12 15.36
CA ILE A 241 -2.66 -16.54 16.53
C ILE A 241 -1.74 -16.64 17.76
N ASP A 242 -1.12 -17.80 18.00
CA ASP A 242 -0.20 -18.00 19.11
C ASP A 242 1.00 -17.07 19.04
N ARG A 243 1.55 -16.86 17.83
CA ARG A 243 2.61 -15.87 17.58
C ARG A 243 2.17 -14.46 17.97
N SER A 244 0.97 -14.04 17.54
CA SER A 244 0.47 -12.69 17.81
C SER A 244 0.18 -12.48 19.30
N ILE A 245 -0.38 -13.48 19.97
CA ILE A 245 -0.59 -13.46 21.42
C ILE A 245 0.74 -13.33 22.15
N ALA A 246 1.75 -14.13 21.80
CA ALA A 246 3.06 -14.07 22.44
C ALA A 246 3.73 -12.70 22.22
N TYR A 247 3.61 -12.11 21.02
CA TYR A 247 4.10 -10.78 20.72
C TYR A 247 3.40 -9.71 21.59
N SER A 248 2.08 -9.74 21.64
CA SER A 248 1.28 -8.83 22.47
C SER A 248 1.58 -8.97 23.97
N ASP A 249 1.69 -10.20 24.48
CA ASP A 249 2.02 -10.47 25.87
C ASP A 249 3.44 -9.98 26.22
N SER A 250 4.39 -10.08 25.30
CA SER A 250 5.75 -9.54 25.49
C SER A 250 5.78 -8.02 25.64
N ALA A 251 4.89 -7.32 24.95
CA ALA A 251 4.78 -5.86 25.01
C ALA A 251 4.01 -5.37 26.25
N SER A 252 2.98 -6.09 26.68
CA SER A 252 2.09 -5.73 27.81
C SER A 252 2.55 -6.30 29.15
N PHE A 253 3.53 -7.20 29.19
CA PHE A 253 3.98 -7.89 30.39
C PHE A 253 2.86 -8.54 31.20
N GLY A 254 1.80 -9.04 30.53
CA GLY A 254 0.66 -9.69 31.15
C GLY A 254 -0.27 -8.77 31.96
N LYS A 255 -0.11 -7.44 31.83
CA LYS A 255 -1.02 -6.49 32.49
C LYS A 255 -2.38 -6.45 31.80
N ASN A 256 -3.43 -6.21 32.58
CA ASN A 256 -4.79 -6.04 32.06
C ASN A 256 -4.94 -4.70 31.33
N CYS A 257 -5.18 -4.72 30.03
CA CYS A 257 -5.17 -3.56 29.16
C CYS A 257 -5.93 -3.83 27.85
N TYR A 258 -5.94 -2.87 26.93
CA TYR A 258 -6.58 -3.01 25.62
C TYR A 258 -6.14 -4.25 24.84
N THR A 259 -4.83 -4.58 24.84
CA THR A 259 -4.35 -5.79 24.15
C THR A 259 -4.86 -7.09 24.78
N SER A 260 -5.12 -7.09 26.09
CA SER A 260 -5.76 -8.24 26.77
C SER A 260 -7.19 -8.45 26.28
N LYS A 261 -7.93 -7.37 26.06
CA LYS A 261 -9.26 -7.41 25.46
C LYS A 261 -9.22 -7.94 24.04
N PHE A 262 -8.28 -7.47 23.22
CA PHE A 262 -8.11 -7.97 21.83
C PHE A 262 -7.71 -9.46 21.81
N LYS A 263 -6.90 -9.91 22.78
CA LYS A 263 -6.53 -11.32 22.95
C LYS A 263 -7.75 -12.22 23.10
N VAL A 264 -8.85 -11.75 23.70
CA VAL A 264 -10.10 -12.52 23.79
C VAL A 264 -10.62 -12.91 22.41
N ILE A 265 -10.61 -11.96 21.45
CA ILE A 265 -11.04 -12.25 20.06
C ILE A 265 -10.10 -13.29 19.41
N LEU A 266 -8.79 -13.11 19.57
CA LEU A 266 -7.80 -14.04 19.03
C LEU A 266 -7.98 -15.45 19.57
N LEU A 267 -8.23 -15.59 20.89
CA LEU A 267 -8.53 -16.88 21.52
C LEU A 267 -9.82 -17.50 20.97
N MET A 268 -10.87 -16.70 20.76
CA MET A 268 -12.11 -17.21 20.16
C MET A 268 -11.90 -17.67 18.72
N MET A 269 -11.05 -16.97 17.96
CA MET A 269 -10.65 -17.38 16.60
C MET A 269 -9.83 -18.68 16.60
N LYS A 270 -8.91 -18.83 17.59
CA LYS A 270 -8.17 -20.08 17.80
C LYS A 270 -9.11 -21.23 18.16
N ALA A 271 -10.08 -20.99 19.02
CA ALA A 271 -11.08 -22.00 19.38
C ALA A 271 -11.88 -22.47 18.15
N LEU A 272 -12.21 -21.57 17.22
CA LEU A 272 -12.85 -21.92 15.95
C LEU A 272 -11.95 -22.83 15.11
N ALA A 273 -10.67 -22.50 14.96
CA ALA A 273 -9.71 -23.34 14.22
C ALA A 273 -9.55 -24.72 14.87
N LEU A 274 -9.49 -24.80 16.19
CA LEU A 274 -9.44 -26.07 16.96
C LEU A 274 -10.71 -26.90 16.80
N SER A 275 -11.89 -26.27 16.75
CA SER A 275 -13.15 -26.97 16.44
C SER A 275 -13.09 -27.58 15.05
N CYS A 276 -12.56 -26.85 14.04
CA CYS A 276 -12.37 -27.37 12.70
C CYS A 276 -11.37 -28.54 12.63
N LEU A 277 -10.40 -28.58 13.54
CA LEU A 277 -9.47 -29.71 13.72
C LEU A 277 -10.10 -30.89 14.47
N THR A 278 -11.32 -30.75 15.00
CA THR A 278 -11.97 -31.72 15.90
C THR A 278 -11.25 -31.90 17.24
N GLU A 279 -10.45 -30.92 17.65
CA GLU A 279 -9.70 -30.88 18.91
C GLU A 279 -10.57 -30.23 20.00
N TYR A 280 -11.67 -30.89 20.36
CA TYR A 280 -12.73 -30.29 21.19
C TYR A 280 -12.30 -29.95 22.60
N GLU A 281 -11.40 -30.71 23.23
CA GLU A 281 -10.90 -30.39 24.57
C GLU A 281 -9.99 -29.15 24.53
N SER A 282 -9.11 -29.05 23.54
CA SER A 282 -8.29 -27.85 23.33
C SER A 282 -9.16 -26.63 23.04
N MET A 283 -10.21 -26.79 22.23
CA MET A 283 -11.20 -25.74 21.95
C MET A 283 -11.86 -25.23 23.23
N LYS A 284 -12.36 -26.12 24.09
CA LYS A 284 -13.01 -25.74 25.35
C LYS A 284 -12.05 -25.00 26.26
N ASN A 285 -10.84 -25.53 26.48
CA ASN A 285 -9.82 -24.90 27.30
C ASN A 285 -9.48 -23.49 26.79
N THR A 286 -9.41 -23.31 25.48
CA THR A 286 -9.17 -22.00 24.86
C THR A 286 -10.33 -21.02 25.08
N ILE A 287 -11.57 -21.50 25.01
CA ILE A 287 -12.77 -20.69 25.30
C ILE A 287 -12.83 -20.31 26.78
N ASP A 288 -12.50 -21.26 27.69
CA ASP A 288 -12.43 -20.99 29.15
C ASP A 288 -11.38 -19.93 29.47
N GLU A 289 -10.20 -19.99 28.82
CA GLU A 289 -9.17 -18.94 28.92
C GLU A 289 -9.70 -17.59 28.41
N ALA A 290 -10.35 -17.58 27.25
CA ALA A 290 -10.93 -16.37 26.68
C ALA A 290 -11.98 -15.75 27.61
N TYR A 291 -12.86 -16.57 28.19
CA TYR A 291 -13.90 -16.10 29.12
C TYR A 291 -13.32 -15.55 30.42
N ALA A 292 -12.34 -16.24 30.99
CA ALA A 292 -11.66 -15.80 32.22
C ALA A 292 -10.95 -14.44 31.99
N LEU A 293 -10.30 -14.31 30.81
CA LEU A 293 -9.64 -13.07 30.42
C LEU A 293 -10.65 -11.94 30.22
N ALA A 294 -11.77 -12.21 29.53
CA ALA A 294 -12.83 -11.24 29.30
C ALA A 294 -13.45 -10.75 30.64
N LYS A 295 -13.77 -11.64 31.56
CA LYS A 295 -14.25 -11.28 32.90
C LYS A 295 -13.24 -10.45 33.70
N LYS A 296 -11.96 -10.83 33.62
CA LYS A 296 -10.89 -10.07 34.27
C LYS A 296 -10.77 -8.66 33.71
N TYR A 297 -10.90 -8.51 32.37
CA TYR A 297 -10.90 -7.20 31.76
C TYR A 297 -12.13 -6.38 32.14
N ASP A 298 -13.34 -6.97 32.07
CA ASP A 298 -14.60 -6.28 32.35
C ASP A 298 -14.72 -5.87 33.83
N ALA A 299 -14.08 -6.60 34.75
CA ALA A 299 -14.04 -6.23 36.17
C ALA A 299 -13.21 -4.96 36.46
N ASN A 300 -12.22 -4.65 35.61
CA ASN A 300 -11.41 -3.43 35.73
C ASN A 300 -10.93 -2.99 34.32
N PRO A 301 -11.83 -2.41 33.51
CA PRO A 301 -11.51 -2.03 32.15
C PRO A 301 -10.39 -0.99 32.10
N ASN A 302 -9.38 -1.25 31.29
CA ASN A 302 -8.26 -0.33 31.10
C ASN A 302 -7.88 -0.24 29.62
N ASN A 303 -8.24 0.86 28.99
CA ASN A 303 -7.90 1.15 27.60
C ASN A 303 -6.61 2.00 27.45
N SER A 304 -5.91 2.29 28.56
CA SER A 304 -4.67 3.04 28.51
C SER A 304 -3.51 2.19 28.05
N PHE A 305 -2.86 2.60 26.97
CA PHE A 305 -1.59 2.00 26.54
C PHE A 305 -0.42 2.41 27.44
N ARG A 306 -0.42 3.65 27.93
CA ARG A 306 0.65 4.21 28.74
C ARG A 306 0.93 3.43 30.03
N SER A 307 -0.10 2.93 30.67
CA SER A 307 0.04 2.27 31.98
C SER A 307 0.63 0.86 31.94
N PHE A 308 0.74 0.24 30.76
CA PHE A 308 1.18 -1.15 30.66
C PHE A 308 2.33 -1.41 29.69
N ILE A 309 2.63 -0.50 28.77
CA ILE A 309 3.81 -0.64 27.91
C ILE A 309 5.05 -0.09 28.62
N LYS A 310 6.03 -0.97 28.84
CA LYS A 310 7.27 -0.62 29.55
C LYS A 310 8.11 0.43 28.81
N PHE A 311 8.05 0.42 27.47
CA PHE A 311 8.85 1.29 26.61
C PHE A 311 8.09 2.55 26.15
N TRP A 312 7.15 3.02 26.98
CA TRP A 312 6.34 4.17 26.69
C TRP A 312 7.10 5.48 26.94
N HIS A 313 7.38 6.21 25.89
CA HIS A 313 7.97 7.54 25.90
C HIS A 313 7.15 8.56 25.09
N ALA A 314 5.96 8.16 24.61
CA ALA A 314 5.10 9.08 23.88
C ALA A 314 4.57 10.19 24.80
N LYS A 315 4.33 11.37 24.21
CA LYS A 315 3.74 12.52 24.89
C LYS A 315 2.34 12.19 25.42
N GLU A 316 1.89 12.94 26.43
CA GLU A 316 0.63 12.64 27.13
C GLU A 316 -0.62 12.71 26.25
N ASP A 317 -0.59 13.55 25.22
CA ASP A 317 -1.69 13.75 24.28
C ASP A 317 -1.78 12.65 23.19
N PHE A 318 -0.80 11.75 23.13
CA PHE A 318 -0.83 10.67 22.12
C PHE A 318 -1.96 9.67 22.41
N LYS A 319 -2.88 9.60 21.46
CA LYS A 319 -3.96 8.59 21.42
C LYS A 319 -3.74 7.70 20.21
N PRO A 320 -3.40 6.42 20.40
CA PRO A 320 -3.29 5.47 19.30
C PRO A 320 -4.62 5.37 18.53
N PHE A 321 -4.53 5.28 17.21
CA PHE A 321 -5.69 4.94 16.41
C PHE A 321 -5.92 3.42 16.54
N ALA A 322 -7.01 3.05 17.21
CA ALA A 322 -7.43 1.67 17.37
C ALA A 322 -8.94 1.59 17.25
N SER A 323 -9.43 0.61 16.50
CA SER A 323 -10.83 0.22 16.48
C SER A 323 -11.11 -0.67 17.69
N ASP A 324 -12.19 -0.42 18.41
CA ASP A 324 -12.62 -1.27 19.52
C ASP A 324 -13.89 -2.04 19.14
N ASP A 325 -13.70 -3.13 18.39
CA ASP A 325 -14.78 -3.94 17.85
C ASP A 325 -15.57 -4.71 18.93
N LEU A 326 -15.00 -4.85 20.14
CA LEU A 326 -15.69 -5.44 21.28
C LEU A 326 -16.55 -4.43 22.09
N GLY A 327 -16.41 -3.12 21.83
CA GLY A 327 -17.15 -2.09 22.55
C GLY A 327 -16.71 -1.99 24.02
N GLN A 328 -17.62 -1.69 24.94
CA GLN A 328 -17.28 -1.43 26.35
C GLN A 328 -16.96 -2.69 27.16
N SER A 329 -17.57 -3.83 26.85
CA SER A 329 -17.40 -5.12 27.55
C SER A 329 -16.83 -6.17 26.61
N ALA A 330 -15.79 -6.86 27.06
CA ALA A 330 -15.19 -7.96 26.30
C ALA A 330 -16.13 -9.17 26.19
N VAL A 331 -16.88 -9.47 27.25
CA VAL A 331 -17.88 -10.57 27.23
C VAL A 331 -19.00 -10.28 26.25
N LEU A 332 -19.64 -9.09 26.37
CA LEU A 332 -20.73 -8.70 25.46
C LEU A 332 -20.25 -8.50 24.02
N GLY A 333 -19.02 -8.05 23.86
CA GLY A 333 -18.43 -7.88 22.53
C GLY A 333 -18.33 -9.20 21.76
N ILE A 334 -17.94 -10.29 22.40
CA ILE A 334 -17.94 -11.62 21.78
C ILE A 334 -19.36 -12.06 21.40
N ASP A 335 -20.38 -11.77 22.22
CA ASP A 335 -21.76 -12.06 21.85
C ASP A 335 -22.19 -11.32 20.59
N ASN A 336 -21.89 -10.03 20.53
CA ASN A 336 -22.19 -9.18 19.37
C ASN A 336 -21.45 -9.67 18.11
N LEU A 337 -20.21 -10.14 18.22
CA LEU A 337 -19.48 -10.74 17.11
C LEU A 337 -20.18 -12.01 16.57
N PHE A 338 -20.73 -12.85 17.43
CA PHE A 338 -21.53 -14.00 17.01
C PHE A 338 -22.86 -13.60 16.36
N GLU A 339 -23.44 -12.48 16.75
CA GLU A 339 -24.73 -11.99 16.22
C GLU A 339 -24.57 -11.21 14.93
N SER A 340 -23.52 -10.39 14.82
CA SER A 340 -23.26 -9.57 13.62
C SER A 340 -22.77 -10.36 12.41
N GLY A 341 -22.50 -11.66 12.57
CA GLY A 341 -22.07 -12.51 11.48
C GLY A 341 -20.65 -12.30 11.01
N LEU A 342 -19.74 -11.76 11.84
CA LEU A 342 -18.31 -11.70 11.53
C LEU A 342 -17.74 -13.08 11.16
N CYS A 343 -18.43 -14.12 11.62
CA CYS A 343 -18.16 -15.51 11.26
C CYS A 343 -19.03 -16.03 10.09
N SER A 344 -19.85 -15.20 9.45
CA SER A 344 -20.76 -15.62 8.37
C SER A 344 -20.06 -15.84 7.01
N VAL A 345 -18.74 -15.88 7.00
CA VAL A 345 -17.96 -15.76 5.77
C VAL A 345 -17.97 -17.01 4.88
N GLN A 346 -18.25 -18.21 5.38
CA GLN A 346 -18.37 -19.40 4.50
C GLN A 346 -19.14 -20.56 5.13
N SER A 347 -19.97 -21.22 4.32
CA SER A 347 -20.81 -22.36 4.68
C SER A 347 -20.07 -23.60 5.20
N ASN A 348 -18.77 -23.74 4.92
CA ASN A 348 -17.99 -24.93 5.28
C ASN A 348 -17.59 -25.00 6.77
N ILE A 349 -17.60 -23.88 7.50
CA ILE A 349 -17.24 -23.81 8.92
C ILE A 349 -18.41 -23.42 9.85
N GLU A 350 -19.60 -23.25 9.30
CA GLU A 350 -20.79 -22.81 10.04
C GLU A 350 -21.12 -23.71 11.24
N LYS A 351 -21.00 -25.02 11.09
CA LYS A 351 -21.21 -25.98 12.19
C LYS A 351 -20.23 -25.75 13.35
N ASN A 352 -18.97 -25.43 13.03
CA ASN A 352 -17.93 -25.17 14.02
C ASN A 352 -18.18 -23.86 14.75
N ILE A 353 -18.67 -22.83 14.07
CA ILE A 353 -19.10 -21.58 14.68
C ILE A 353 -20.23 -21.82 15.70
N VAL A 354 -21.25 -22.60 15.30
CA VAL A 354 -22.37 -22.95 16.19
C VAL A 354 -21.87 -23.71 17.42
N GLU A 355 -20.90 -24.60 17.27
CA GLU A 355 -20.32 -25.37 18.38
C GLU A 355 -19.55 -24.48 19.35
N VAL A 356 -18.68 -23.60 18.85
CA VAL A 356 -17.95 -22.61 19.66
C VAL A 356 -18.94 -21.70 20.41
N LYS A 357 -19.96 -21.15 19.73
CA LYS A 357 -21.01 -20.32 20.34
C LYS A 357 -21.79 -21.07 21.40
N LYS A 358 -22.12 -22.34 21.17
CA LYS A 358 -22.84 -23.18 22.14
C LYS A 358 -22.05 -23.36 23.43
N TYR A 359 -20.74 -23.65 23.32
CA TYR A 359 -19.90 -23.80 24.50
C TYR A 359 -19.71 -22.46 25.23
N TRP A 360 -19.42 -21.38 24.53
CA TRP A 360 -19.36 -20.03 25.09
C TRP A 360 -20.60 -19.68 25.90
N ASN A 361 -21.79 -19.93 25.35
CA ASN A 361 -23.04 -19.67 26.02
C ASN A 361 -23.29 -20.59 27.25
N SER A 362 -22.74 -21.79 27.27
CA SER A 362 -22.91 -22.72 28.39
C SER A 362 -22.14 -22.30 29.63
N ILE A 363 -20.90 -21.78 29.46
CA ILE A 363 -20.06 -21.36 30.60
C ILE A 363 -20.49 -20.01 31.20
N ARG A 364 -21.33 -19.23 30.51
CA ARG A 364 -21.88 -17.96 31.01
C ARG A 364 -23.08 -18.14 31.94
N LYS A 365 -23.71 -19.31 31.90
CA LYS A 365 -24.89 -19.61 32.71
C LYS A 365 -24.51 -20.19 34.10
N LEU A 366 -23.23 -20.47 34.26
CA LEU A 366 -22.61 -20.91 35.50
C LEU A 366 -22.06 -19.72 36.28
#